data_78ebea7174c027ca3d1ff24a7df8fe43
#
_entry.id   78ebea7174c027ca3d1ff24a7df8fe43
#
_cell.length_a   1.000
_cell.length_b   1.000
_cell.length_c   1.000
_cell.angle_alpha   90.00
_cell.angle_beta   90.00
_cell.angle_gamma   90.00
#
_symmetry.space_group_name_H-M   'P 1'
#
loop_
_entity.id
_entity.type
_entity.pdbx_description
1 polymer ?
#
loop_
_entity_poly.entity_id
_entity_poly.type
_entity_poly.pdbx_seq_one_letter_code
_entity_poly.pdbx_strand_id
1 'polypeptide(L)'
;MKTEIKFDFEMVMGVVEYTRRLRFGGQKFSRAIMIEKAIEKTSKNLTYVGLDDTLGHDFTTKVNGEIWRLEAKGADHLFQTDRTFNTVKITLKNFQGNVNNNFPEKKFDEMILIDQTQRHIGIVSFEDALKNFDPKKNLKKSGLKIVVDKRDVEYIAKNVSLAPKNQVKELYHEIVDELYKWEDESDEW
;
A
#
# COMPACT_ATOMS: atom_id res chain seq x y z
N MET A 1 -21.45 -0.05 1.13
CA MET A 1 -21.21 0.15 -0.32
C MET A 1 -19.71 0.25 -0.47
N LYS A 2 -19.11 -0.67 -1.20
CA LYS A 2 -17.65 -0.74 -1.33
C LYS A 2 -17.14 0.36 -2.26
N THR A 3 -16.02 0.95 -1.90
CA THR A 3 -15.33 1.93 -2.74
C THR A 3 -14.86 1.25 -4.03
N GLU A 4 -15.25 1.77 -5.18
CA GLU A 4 -14.75 1.26 -6.44
C GLU A 4 -13.34 1.82 -6.68
N ILE A 5 -12.33 1.11 -6.17
CA ILE A 5 -10.91 1.45 -6.36
C ILE A 5 -10.51 1.03 -7.77
N LYS A 6 -10.15 2.02 -8.59
CA LYS A 6 -9.78 1.81 -10.00
C LYS A 6 -8.40 2.37 -10.28
N PHE A 7 -7.48 1.48 -10.61
CA PHE A 7 -6.17 1.80 -11.18
C PHE A 7 -5.75 0.68 -12.15
N ASP A 8 -4.70 0.91 -12.92
CA ASP A 8 -4.19 -0.09 -13.86
C ASP A 8 -3.36 -1.15 -13.10
N PHE A 9 -3.98 -2.29 -12.81
CA PHE A 9 -3.35 -3.40 -12.07
C PHE A 9 -2.11 -3.96 -12.76
N GLU A 10 -2.13 -4.09 -14.08
CA GLU A 10 -1.01 -4.63 -14.85
C GLU A 10 0.18 -3.67 -14.85
N MET A 11 -0.09 -2.37 -14.96
CA MET A 11 0.94 -1.34 -14.92
C MET A 11 1.55 -1.23 -13.53
N VAL A 12 0.74 -1.18 -12.46
CA VAL A 12 1.23 -1.14 -11.08
C VAL A 12 2.07 -2.38 -10.79
N MET A 13 1.59 -3.58 -11.14
CA MET A 13 2.33 -4.82 -10.92
C MET A 13 3.63 -4.85 -11.75
N GLY A 14 3.62 -4.28 -12.94
CA GLY A 14 4.81 -4.09 -13.77
C GLY A 14 5.86 -3.20 -13.12
N VAL A 15 5.46 -2.04 -12.58
CA VAL A 15 6.36 -1.12 -11.85
C VAL A 15 6.92 -1.79 -10.60
N VAL A 16 6.10 -2.51 -9.84
CA VAL A 16 6.52 -3.27 -8.65
C VAL A 16 7.61 -4.28 -9.01
N GLU A 17 7.41 -5.06 -10.06
CA GLU A 17 8.37 -6.07 -10.53
C GLU A 17 9.66 -5.42 -11.08
N TYR A 18 9.53 -4.33 -11.83
CA TYR A 18 10.68 -3.60 -12.36
C TYR A 18 11.53 -3.01 -11.23
N THR A 19 10.90 -2.40 -10.25
CA THR A 19 11.55 -1.85 -9.05
C THR A 19 12.31 -2.94 -8.28
N ARG A 20 11.71 -4.13 -8.14
CA ARG A 20 12.36 -5.27 -7.49
C ARG A 20 13.65 -5.68 -8.21
N ARG A 21 13.63 -5.74 -9.53
CA ARG A 21 14.81 -6.12 -10.34
C ARG A 21 15.95 -5.12 -10.20
N LEU A 22 15.64 -3.84 -9.99
CA LEU A 22 16.64 -2.79 -9.80
C LEU A 22 17.22 -2.73 -8.38
N ARG A 23 16.71 -3.52 -7.44
CA ARG A 23 17.10 -3.50 -6.03
C ARG A 23 18.60 -3.62 -5.78
N PHE A 24 19.30 -4.30 -6.66
CA PHE A 24 20.77 -4.49 -6.60
C PHE A 24 21.56 -3.49 -7.44
N GLY A 25 20.89 -2.59 -8.18
CA GLY A 25 21.50 -1.67 -9.15
C GLY A 25 21.43 -0.19 -8.80
N GLY A 26 21.20 0.19 -7.52
CA GLY A 26 21.23 1.59 -7.11
C GLY A 26 19.88 2.30 -7.14
N GLN A 27 18.81 1.60 -6.76
CA GLN A 27 17.51 2.22 -6.57
C GLN A 27 17.56 3.26 -5.43
N LYS A 28 17.24 4.53 -5.73
CA LYS A 28 17.24 5.62 -4.75
C LYS A 28 15.96 5.62 -3.89
N PHE A 29 14.81 5.34 -4.49
CA PHE A 29 13.51 5.42 -3.81
C PHE A 29 13.04 4.05 -3.32
N SER A 30 12.32 4.06 -2.19
CA SER A 30 11.78 2.82 -1.61
C SER A 30 10.72 2.19 -2.53
N ARG A 31 10.60 0.86 -2.45
CA ARG A 31 9.53 0.14 -3.17
C ARG A 31 8.13 0.65 -2.79
N ALA A 32 7.92 1.02 -1.53
CA ALA A 32 6.64 1.52 -1.07
C ALA A 32 6.21 2.76 -1.85
N ILE A 33 7.06 3.80 -1.91
CA ILE A 33 6.73 5.02 -2.63
C ILE A 33 6.56 4.78 -4.13
N MET A 34 7.31 3.86 -4.73
CA MET A 34 7.16 3.50 -6.15
C MET A 34 5.80 2.85 -6.43
N ILE A 35 5.31 1.99 -5.52
CA ILE A 35 3.98 1.39 -5.61
C ILE A 35 2.90 2.46 -5.49
N GLU A 36 2.99 3.31 -4.48
CA GLU A 36 2.03 4.39 -4.22
C GLU A 36 1.93 5.34 -5.42
N LYS A 37 3.06 5.79 -5.94
CA LYS A 37 3.10 6.66 -7.13
C LYS A 37 2.59 5.97 -8.40
N ALA A 38 2.83 4.68 -8.58
CA ALA A 38 2.27 3.92 -9.69
C ALA A 38 0.74 3.80 -9.60
N ILE A 39 0.20 3.61 -8.39
CA ILE A 39 -1.25 3.64 -8.14
C ILE A 39 -1.82 5.01 -8.48
N GLU A 40 -1.21 6.09 -7.97
CA GLU A 40 -1.66 7.47 -8.26
C GLU A 40 -1.70 7.75 -9.74
N LYS A 41 -0.59 7.51 -10.46
CA LYS A 41 -0.45 7.80 -11.89
C LYS A 41 -1.42 7.03 -12.79
N THR A 42 -1.86 5.86 -12.35
CA THR A 42 -2.76 5.00 -13.11
C THR A 42 -4.21 5.05 -12.62
N SER A 43 -4.45 5.69 -11.48
CA SER A 43 -5.79 5.84 -10.91
C SER A 43 -6.57 6.97 -11.56
N LYS A 44 -7.89 6.80 -11.62
CA LYS A 44 -8.81 7.85 -12.09
C LYS A 44 -9.46 8.65 -10.96
N ASN A 45 -9.41 8.13 -9.74
CA ASN A 45 -10.21 8.65 -8.63
C ASN A 45 -9.46 8.71 -7.28
N LEU A 46 -8.17 8.37 -7.24
CA LEU A 46 -7.36 8.46 -6.05
C LEU A 46 -6.47 9.69 -6.08
N THR A 47 -6.41 10.42 -4.98
CA THR A 47 -5.47 11.52 -4.77
C THR A 47 -4.41 11.06 -3.78
N TYR A 48 -3.15 11.13 -4.18
CA TYR A 48 -2.02 10.76 -3.33
C TYR A 48 -1.73 11.84 -2.29
N VAL A 49 -1.58 11.42 -1.05
CA VAL A 49 -1.26 12.27 0.10
C VAL A 49 -0.13 11.68 0.97
N GLY A 50 0.44 10.56 0.55
CA GLY A 50 1.38 9.75 1.32
C GLY A 50 2.74 10.39 1.61
N LEU A 51 3.02 11.60 1.10
CA LEU A 51 4.21 12.37 1.50
C LEU A 51 4.08 12.99 2.89
N ASP A 52 2.86 13.15 3.39
CA ASP A 52 2.62 13.61 4.76
C ASP A 52 2.48 12.39 5.69
N ASP A 53 3.59 11.98 6.26
CA ASP A 53 3.67 10.85 7.21
C ASP A 53 2.74 11.00 8.42
N THR A 54 2.24 12.21 8.70
CA THR A 54 1.37 12.47 9.86
C THR A 54 -0.06 12.01 9.62
N LEU A 55 -0.50 11.88 8.37
CA LEU A 55 -1.86 11.51 7.99
C LEU A 55 -2.19 10.05 8.32
N GLY A 56 -1.22 9.14 8.16
CA GLY A 56 -1.39 7.70 8.41
C GLY A 56 -2.25 7.00 7.35
N HIS A 57 -2.29 7.55 6.12
CA HIS A 57 -2.85 6.95 4.91
C HIS A 57 -2.18 7.55 3.68
N ASP A 58 -2.20 6.83 2.57
CA ASP A 58 -1.48 7.19 1.35
C ASP A 58 -2.37 7.90 0.32
N PHE A 59 -3.67 7.61 0.32
CA PHE A 59 -4.60 8.16 -0.67
C PHE A 59 -5.90 8.61 -0.04
N THR A 60 -6.54 9.55 -0.73
CA THR A 60 -7.95 9.91 -0.49
C THR A 60 -8.76 9.74 -1.77
N THR A 61 -10.04 9.43 -1.60
CA THR A 61 -11.05 9.49 -2.67
C THR A 61 -12.37 9.98 -2.08
N LYS A 62 -13.37 10.21 -2.92
CA LYS A 62 -14.72 10.55 -2.47
C LYS A 62 -15.68 9.41 -2.72
N VAL A 63 -16.42 9.02 -1.67
CA VAL A 63 -17.48 8.03 -1.72
C VAL A 63 -18.74 8.68 -1.18
N ASN A 64 -19.77 8.83 -2.01
CA ASN A 64 -21.04 9.49 -1.62
C ASN A 64 -20.87 10.89 -1.03
N GLY A 65 -19.85 11.64 -1.48
CA GLY A 65 -19.55 12.99 -0.98
C GLY A 65 -18.66 13.03 0.26
N GLU A 66 -18.40 11.90 0.90
CA GLU A 66 -17.49 11.80 2.04
C GLU A 66 -16.06 11.44 1.59
N ILE A 67 -15.07 11.91 2.36
CA ILE A 67 -13.66 11.57 2.13
C ILE A 67 -13.42 10.16 2.63
N TRP A 68 -12.91 9.30 1.76
CA TRP A 68 -12.49 7.93 2.04
C TRP A 68 -10.97 7.84 1.98
N ARG A 69 -10.35 7.26 3.00
CA ARG A 69 -8.90 7.20 3.19
C ARG A 69 -8.39 5.79 2.94
N LEU A 70 -7.32 5.68 2.18
CA LEU A 70 -6.75 4.40 1.78
C LEU A 70 -5.26 4.33 2.15
N GLU A 71 -4.85 3.21 2.72
CA GLU A 71 -3.45 2.86 2.95
C GLU A 71 -3.03 1.80 1.94
N ALA A 72 -1.80 1.85 1.42
CA ALA A 72 -1.26 0.83 0.53
C ALA A 72 -0.12 0.05 1.18
N LYS A 73 -0.14 -1.26 1.05
CA LYS A 73 0.94 -2.15 1.52
C LYS A 73 1.30 -3.17 0.46
N GLY A 74 2.57 -3.18 0.09
CA GLY A 74 3.12 -4.16 -0.83
C GLY A 74 4.24 -4.98 -0.19
N ALA A 75 4.27 -6.26 -0.48
CA ALA A 75 5.36 -7.16 -0.07
C ALA A 75 5.56 -8.27 -1.11
N ASP A 76 6.76 -8.89 -1.08
CA ASP A 76 7.08 -9.98 -2.00
C ASP A 76 6.14 -11.17 -1.81
N HIS A 77 5.79 -11.48 -0.55
CA HIS A 77 5.01 -12.66 -0.17
C HIS A 77 3.90 -12.29 0.82
N LEU A 78 3.07 -11.29 0.48
CA LEU A 78 2.04 -10.80 1.39
C LEU A 78 0.96 -11.86 1.66
N PHE A 79 0.54 -12.58 0.61
CA PHE A 79 -0.47 -13.63 0.68
C PHE A 79 0.12 -15.05 0.63
N GLN A 80 1.40 -15.18 0.92
CA GLN A 80 2.03 -16.48 0.94
C GLN A 80 1.29 -17.41 1.91
N THR A 81 0.84 -18.54 1.40
CA THR A 81 0.33 -19.63 2.20
C THR A 81 1.49 -20.26 2.97
N ASP A 82 1.72 -19.82 4.20
CA ASP A 82 2.15 -20.78 5.17
C ASP A 82 1.02 -21.82 5.27
N ARG A 83 1.31 -23.07 4.99
CA ARG A 83 0.32 -24.16 5.01
C ARG A 83 -0.43 -24.26 6.35
N THR A 84 0.10 -23.61 7.38
CA THR A 84 -0.40 -23.58 8.76
C THR A 84 -1.27 -22.38 9.08
N PHE A 85 -1.17 -21.24 8.36
CA PHE A 85 -1.87 -20.00 8.74
C PHE A 85 -2.53 -19.31 7.54
N ASN A 86 -3.85 -19.21 7.59
CA ASN A 86 -4.64 -18.41 6.64
C ASN A 86 -4.58 -16.90 6.99
N THR A 87 -3.39 -16.36 7.26
CA THR A 87 -3.24 -14.99 7.74
C THR A 87 -2.24 -14.19 6.93
N VAL A 88 -2.46 -12.88 6.86
CA VAL A 88 -1.57 -11.88 6.29
C VAL A 88 -0.99 -11.07 7.44
N LYS A 89 0.35 -10.99 7.51
CA LYS A 89 1.05 -10.19 8.54
C LYS A 89 1.46 -8.85 7.94
N ILE A 90 1.00 -7.76 8.55
CA ILE A 90 1.25 -6.40 8.09
C ILE A 90 1.84 -5.58 9.23
N THR A 91 2.83 -4.74 8.93
CA THR A 91 3.40 -3.78 9.89
C THR A 91 3.04 -2.36 9.47
N LEU A 92 2.37 -1.63 10.37
CA LEU A 92 2.07 -0.21 10.23
C LEU A 92 3.03 0.57 11.13
N LYS A 93 4.02 1.23 10.53
CA LYS A 93 5.14 1.81 11.28
C LYS A 93 4.75 3.00 12.17
N ASN A 94 3.87 3.86 11.71
CA ASN A 94 3.57 5.15 12.35
C ASN A 94 2.40 5.14 13.34
N PHE A 95 2.02 3.98 13.86
CA PHE A 95 0.87 3.82 14.76
C PHE A 95 1.24 3.82 16.26
N GLN A 96 2.51 4.04 16.62
CA GLN A 96 2.99 3.85 18.01
C GLN A 96 2.36 4.77 19.06
N GLY A 97 1.92 5.96 18.68
CA GLY A 97 1.31 6.92 19.61
C GLY A 97 -0.21 7.02 19.56
N ASN A 98 -0.84 6.30 18.64
CA ASN A 98 -2.25 6.49 18.27
C ASN A 98 -3.14 5.35 18.75
N VAL A 99 -2.98 4.96 20.02
CA VAL A 99 -3.80 3.91 20.63
C VAL A 99 -4.66 4.53 21.73
N ASN A 100 -5.94 4.73 21.44
CA ASN A 100 -6.91 5.20 22.41
C ASN A 100 -7.71 4.01 22.97
N ASN A 101 -7.89 3.95 24.29
CA ASN A 101 -8.63 2.87 24.95
C ASN A 101 -8.16 1.45 24.56
N ASN A 102 -6.83 1.28 24.39
CA ASN A 102 -6.21 0.04 23.94
C ASN A 102 -6.58 -0.40 22.50
N PHE A 103 -7.08 0.51 21.67
CA PHE A 103 -7.39 0.27 20.26
C PHE A 103 -6.74 1.36 19.37
N PRO A 104 -6.21 1.02 18.19
CA PRO A 104 -5.62 2.00 17.28
C PRO A 104 -6.64 3.02 16.79
N GLU A 105 -6.24 4.29 16.73
CA GLU A 105 -7.03 5.33 16.09
C GLU A 105 -7.22 5.03 14.60
N LYS A 106 -8.42 5.23 14.08
CA LYS A 106 -8.74 5.00 12.67
C LYS A 106 -8.08 6.05 11.77
N LYS A 107 -6.97 5.71 11.12
CA LYS A 107 -6.24 6.56 10.19
C LYS A 107 -6.57 6.32 8.73
N PHE A 108 -7.12 5.16 8.38
CA PHE A 108 -7.59 4.81 7.04
C PHE A 108 -8.93 4.04 7.13
N ASP A 109 -9.63 4.00 6.05
CA ASP A 109 -10.91 3.28 5.94
C ASP A 109 -10.72 1.89 5.33
N GLU A 110 -9.86 1.78 4.32
CA GLU A 110 -9.48 0.52 3.68
C GLU A 110 -7.99 0.47 3.39
N MET A 111 -7.44 -0.73 3.29
CA MET A 111 -6.06 -0.98 2.94
C MET A 111 -5.97 -1.77 1.64
N ILE A 112 -5.17 -1.26 0.69
CA ILE A 112 -4.82 -1.94 -0.55
C ILE A 112 -3.61 -2.83 -0.28
N LEU A 113 -3.75 -4.12 -0.52
CA LEU A 113 -2.72 -5.14 -0.29
C LEU A 113 -2.20 -5.68 -1.63
N ILE A 114 -0.88 -5.57 -1.86
CA ILE A 114 -0.25 -6.03 -3.10
C ILE A 114 0.76 -7.13 -2.78
N ASP A 115 0.49 -8.34 -3.24
CA ASP A 115 1.43 -9.47 -3.23
C ASP A 115 2.16 -9.53 -4.57
N GLN A 116 3.46 -9.29 -4.53
CA GLN A 116 4.28 -9.22 -5.72
C GLN A 116 4.53 -10.59 -6.35
N THR A 117 4.75 -11.63 -5.55
CA THR A 117 5.08 -12.97 -6.03
C THR A 117 3.86 -13.67 -6.62
N GLN A 118 2.73 -13.61 -5.92
CA GLN A 118 1.48 -14.19 -6.41
C GLN A 118 0.76 -13.29 -7.42
N ARG A 119 1.17 -12.03 -7.51
CA ARG A 119 0.53 -11.01 -8.35
C ARG A 119 -0.96 -10.88 -8.05
N HIS A 120 -1.27 -10.82 -6.76
CA HIS A 120 -2.62 -10.62 -6.26
C HIS A 120 -2.76 -9.23 -5.66
N ILE A 121 -3.94 -8.64 -5.80
CA ILE A 121 -4.31 -7.38 -5.18
C ILE A 121 -5.59 -7.62 -4.37
N GLY A 122 -5.55 -7.25 -3.11
CA GLY A 122 -6.68 -7.37 -2.20
C GLY A 122 -6.98 -6.07 -1.49
N ILE A 123 -8.16 -5.99 -0.92
CA ILE A 123 -8.61 -4.89 -0.08
C ILE A 123 -9.13 -5.44 1.24
N VAL A 124 -8.84 -4.77 2.33
CA VAL A 124 -9.37 -5.07 3.65
C VAL A 124 -9.81 -3.78 4.35
N SER A 125 -10.96 -3.78 5.01
CA SER A 125 -11.41 -2.65 5.83
C SER A 125 -10.54 -2.50 7.09
N PHE A 126 -10.48 -1.28 7.64
CA PHE A 126 -9.81 -1.04 8.92
C PHE A 126 -10.37 -1.95 10.02
N GLU A 127 -11.68 -2.09 10.10
CA GLU A 127 -12.38 -2.88 11.09
C GLU A 127 -12.01 -4.37 10.99
N ASP A 128 -11.99 -4.93 9.78
CA ASP A 128 -11.62 -6.32 9.54
C ASP A 128 -10.12 -6.56 9.79
N ALA A 129 -9.28 -5.61 9.40
CA ALA A 129 -7.84 -5.69 9.63
C ALA A 129 -7.48 -5.76 11.12
N LEU A 130 -8.27 -5.11 11.97
CA LEU A 130 -8.01 -4.97 13.40
C LEU A 130 -8.97 -5.77 14.30
N LYS A 131 -9.88 -6.57 13.75
CA LYS A 131 -10.88 -7.29 14.56
C LYS A 131 -10.27 -8.25 15.60
N ASN A 132 -9.05 -8.74 15.37
CA ASN A 132 -8.30 -9.61 16.28
C ASN A 132 -7.16 -8.88 16.99
N PHE A 133 -7.21 -7.55 17.05
CA PHE A 133 -6.16 -6.76 17.65
C PHE A 133 -6.04 -7.01 19.16
N ASP A 134 -4.82 -7.25 19.61
CA ASP A 134 -4.44 -7.36 21.02
C ASP A 134 -3.22 -6.47 21.28
N PRO A 135 -3.35 -5.41 22.11
CA PRO A 135 -2.26 -4.47 22.37
C PRO A 135 -0.97 -5.16 22.84
N LYS A 136 -1.10 -6.21 23.65
CA LYS A 136 0.07 -6.93 24.19
C LYS A 136 0.84 -7.70 23.12
N LYS A 137 0.15 -8.19 22.10
CA LYS A 137 0.74 -8.98 21.01
C LYS A 137 1.12 -8.14 19.81
N ASN A 138 0.29 -7.14 19.47
CA ASN A 138 0.37 -6.44 18.21
C ASN A 138 1.17 -5.12 18.27
N LEU A 139 1.22 -4.45 19.44
CA LEU A 139 2.05 -3.26 19.61
C LEU A 139 3.52 -3.66 19.83
N LYS A 140 4.40 -3.12 18.99
CA LYS A 140 5.85 -3.31 19.06
C LYS A 140 6.55 -1.96 18.97
N LYS A 141 7.83 -1.88 19.40
CA LYS A 141 8.65 -0.67 19.26
C LYS A 141 8.75 -0.18 17.80
N SER A 142 8.66 -1.10 16.83
CA SER A 142 8.72 -0.81 15.40
C SER A 142 7.37 -0.43 14.77
N GLY A 143 6.30 -0.34 15.54
CA GLY A 143 4.96 -0.03 15.07
C GLY A 143 3.92 -1.11 15.39
N LEU A 144 2.77 -0.96 14.79
CA LEU A 144 1.65 -1.88 14.93
C LEU A 144 1.82 -3.07 13.98
N LYS A 145 1.91 -4.29 14.53
CA LYS A 145 1.86 -5.53 13.75
C LYS A 145 0.45 -6.10 13.80
N ILE A 146 -0.24 -6.06 12.68
CA ILE A 146 -1.57 -6.64 12.54
C ILE A 146 -1.51 -7.98 11.82
N VAL A 147 -2.44 -8.86 12.16
CA VAL A 147 -2.60 -10.18 11.54
C VAL A 147 -4.02 -10.26 11.00
N VAL A 148 -4.14 -10.24 9.69
CA VAL A 148 -5.43 -10.24 8.98
C VAL A 148 -5.74 -11.68 8.54
N ASP A 149 -6.97 -12.14 8.77
CA ASP A 149 -7.44 -13.39 8.20
C ASP A 149 -7.65 -13.20 6.68
N LYS A 150 -7.13 -14.12 5.87
CA LYS A 150 -7.30 -14.04 4.40
C LYS A 150 -8.75 -14.06 3.93
N ARG A 151 -9.65 -14.62 4.74
CA ARG A 151 -11.09 -14.62 4.47
C ARG A 151 -11.71 -13.22 4.56
N ASP A 152 -11.06 -12.30 5.31
CA ASP A 152 -11.48 -10.92 5.45
C ASP A 152 -10.91 -10.02 4.35
N VAL A 153 -10.01 -10.54 3.52
CA VAL A 153 -9.45 -9.84 2.36
C VAL A 153 -10.33 -10.07 1.14
N GLU A 154 -10.80 -9.00 0.54
CA GLU A 154 -11.45 -9.05 -0.77
C GLU A 154 -10.40 -8.96 -1.87
N TYR A 155 -10.23 -10.02 -2.63
CA TYR A 155 -9.34 -10.01 -3.80
C TYR A 155 -10.01 -9.28 -4.95
N ILE A 156 -9.47 -8.12 -5.35
CA ILE A 156 -9.95 -7.35 -6.51
C ILE A 156 -9.26 -7.76 -7.81
N ALA A 157 -8.07 -8.37 -7.72
CA ALA A 157 -7.37 -8.96 -8.86
C ALA A 157 -6.50 -10.14 -8.42
N LYS A 158 -6.44 -11.18 -9.25
CA LYS A 158 -5.60 -12.38 -9.04
C LYS A 158 -4.82 -12.70 -10.30
N ASN A 159 -3.58 -13.21 -10.12
CA ASN A 159 -2.68 -13.58 -11.23
C ASN A 159 -2.54 -12.46 -12.27
N VAL A 160 -2.38 -11.22 -11.79
CA VAL A 160 -2.27 -10.04 -12.64
C VAL A 160 -1.10 -10.18 -13.60
N SER A 161 -1.34 -9.99 -14.89
CA SER A 161 -0.31 -9.93 -15.92
C SER A 161 0.53 -8.66 -15.75
N LEU A 162 1.76 -8.67 -16.24
CA LEU A 162 2.58 -7.45 -16.27
C LEU A 162 2.26 -6.66 -17.55
N ALA A 163 2.14 -5.34 -17.42
CA ALA A 163 2.04 -4.45 -18.59
C ALA A 163 3.31 -4.56 -19.48
N PRO A 164 3.25 -4.13 -20.74
CA PRO A 164 4.40 -4.16 -21.64
C PRO A 164 5.62 -3.46 -21.05
N LYS A 165 6.79 -4.08 -21.17
CA LYS A 165 8.04 -3.64 -20.51
C LYS A 165 8.44 -2.20 -20.84
N ASN A 166 8.22 -1.74 -22.07
CA ASN A 166 8.51 -0.37 -22.48
C ASN A 166 7.62 0.64 -21.74
N GLN A 167 6.32 0.37 -21.62
CA GLN A 167 5.36 1.22 -20.91
C GLN A 167 5.68 1.27 -19.40
N VAL A 168 6.01 0.12 -18.81
CA VAL A 168 6.45 0.05 -17.40
C VAL A 168 7.68 0.90 -17.16
N LYS A 169 8.69 0.84 -18.05
CA LYS A 169 9.89 1.65 -17.94
C LYS A 169 9.59 3.15 -18.05
N GLU A 170 8.74 3.54 -18.99
CA GLU A 170 8.33 4.93 -19.15
C GLU A 170 7.69 5.47 -17.88
N LEU A 171 6.71 4.76 -17.31
CA LEU A 171 6.07 5.16 -16.07
C LEU A 171 7.06 5.18 -14.90
N TYR A 172 7.94 4.18 -14.80
CA TYR A 172 8.97 4.15 -13.76
C TYR A 172 9.85 5.40 -13.79
N HIS A 173 10.34 5.79 -14.97
CA HIS A 173 11.18 6.98 -15.13
C HIS A 173 10.42 8.26 -14.85
N GLU A 174 9.16 8.37 -15.29
CA GLU A 174 8.28 9.50 -14.96
C GLU A 174 8.14 9.68 -13.44
N ILE A 175 7.90 8.61 -12.71
CA ILE A 175 7.81 8.62 -11.24
C ILE A 175 9.14 9.07 -10.62
N VAL A 176 10.24 8.50 -11.06
CA VAL A 176 11.58 8.83 -10.53
C VAL A 176 11.91 10.31 -10.78
N ASP A 177 11.64 10.83 -11.96
CA ASP A 177 11.88 12.25 -12.30
C ASP A 177 11.03 13.20 -11.46
N GLU A 178 9.79 12.82 -11.16
CA GLU A 178 8.91 13.58 -10.27
C GLU A 178 9.44 13.59 -8.83
N LEU A 179 9.87 12.44 -8.32
CA LEU A 179 10.39 12.31 -6.97
C LEU A 179 11.71 13.08 -6.78
N TYR A 180 12.56 13.15 -7.78
CA TYR A 180 13.77 13.98 -7.73
C TYR A 180 13.45 15.48 -7.65
N LYS A 181 12.45 15.96 -8.40
CA LYS A 181 12.06 17.37 -8.33
C LYS A 181 11.57 17.76 -6.92
N TRP A 182 10.89 16.85 -6.23
CA TRP A 182 10.43 17.12 -4.87
C TRP A 182 11.55 17.17 -3.85
N GLU A 183 12.60 16.34 -4.00
CA GLU A 183 13.77 16.43 -3.13
C GLU A 183 14.47 17.80 -3.31
N ASP A 184 14.68 18.24 -4.55
CA ASP A 184 15.33 19.51 -4.84
C ASP A 184 14.54 20.71 -4.27
N GLU A 185 13.21 20.70 -4.37
CA GLU A 185 12.34 21.76 -3.82
C GLU A 185 12.30 21.74 -2.27
N SER A 186 12.49 20.58 -1.62
CA SER A 186 12.51 20.47 -0.15
C SER A 186 13.81 20.95 0.48
N ASP A 187 14.92 20.95 -0.26
CA ASP A 187 16.22 21.41 0.22
C ASP A 187 16.40 22.94 0.12
N GLU A 188 15.46 23.69 -0.47
CA GLU A 188 15.48 25.16 -0.55
C GLU A 188 14.85 25.90 0.66
N TRP A 189 14.47 25.18 1.73
CA TRP A 189 13.95 25.71 3.01
C TRP A 189 14.94 25.43 4.17
#